data_6f57789288149edc02e46cdecd620443
#
_entry.id   6f57789288149edc02e46cdecd620443
#
_cell.length_a   1.000
_cell.length_b   1.000
_cell.length_c   1.000
_cell.angle_alpha   90.00
_cell.angle_beta   90.00
_cell.angle_gamma   90.00
#
_symmetry.space_group_name_H-M   'P 1'
#
loop_
_entity.id
_entity.type
_entity.pdbx_description
1 polymer ?
#
loop_
_entity_poly.entity_id
_entity_poly.type
_entity_poly.pdbx_seq_one_letter_code
_entity_poly.pdbx_strand_id
1 'polypeptide(L)'
;MAIERTLSIIKPDAVAKNVIGKIYSRFESNGLKVVAAKMAWLSAEEAGKFYAVHKERPFFKDLVSFMTSGPVMIQVLEGEGAIAKNRDLMGATDPKKAAPGTIRADFAESIDANAVHGSDAAETAAVEVAFFFPEMNVYSGR
;
A
#
# COMPACT_ATOMS: atom_id res chain seq x y z
N MET A 1 -8.04 0.05 22.10
CA MET A 1 -7.90 0.70 20.80
C MET A 1 -8.87 0.12 19.79
N ALA A 2 -9.39 0.97 18.92
CA ALA A 2 -10.33 0.50 17.92
C ALA A 2 -9.62 -0.31 16.85
N ILE A 3 -10.31 -1.32 16.33
CA ILE A 3 -9.87 -2.06 15.15
C ILE A 3 -10.07 -1.17 13.94
N GLU A 4 -9.03 -1.02 13.13
CA GLU A 4 -9.02 -0.22 11.92
C GLU A 4 -8.66 -1.05 10.71
N ARG A 5 -9.04 -0.56 9.54
CA ARG A 5 -8.60 -1.07 8.24
C ARG A 5 -7.76 -0.03 7.55
N THR A 6 -6.75 -0.46 6.80
CA THR A 6 -5.96 0.42 5.95
C THR A 6 -5.73 -0.27 4.61
N LEU A 7 -5.67 0.51 3.53
CA LEU A 7 -5.30 -0.05 2.24
C LEU A 7 -3.79 -0.02 2.08
N SER A 8 -3.22 -1.11 1.62
CA SER A 8 -1.81 -1.23 1.31
C SER A 8 -1.65 -1.70 -0.11
N ILE A 9 -0.66 -1.19 -0.81
CA ILE A 9 -0.31 -1.65 -2.16
C ILE A 9 1.18 -1.92 -2.18
N ILE A 10 1.55 -3.12 -2.65
CA ILE A 10 2.94 -3.40 -2.99
C ILE A 10 3.10 -2.98 -4.43
N LYS A 11 3.95 -1.99 -4.67
CA LYS A 11 4.09 -1.31 -5.96
C LYS A 11 4.88 -2.17 -6.96
N PRO A 12 4.83 -1.83 -8.26
CA PRO A 12 5.45 -2.69 -9.28
C PRO A 12 6.94 -2.96 -9.05
N ASP A 13 7.68 -2.03 -8.48
CA ASP A 13 9.11 -2.22 -8.21
C ASP A 13 9.36 -3.37 -7.21
N ALA A 14 8.56 -3.42 -6.15
CA ALA A 14 8.70 -4.47 -5.14
C ALA A 14 8.11 -5.80 -5.62
N VAL A 15 7.01 -5.77 -6.37
CA VAL A 15 6.46 -7.00 -6.98
C VAL A 15 7.52 -7.64 -7.88
N ALA A 16 8.20 -6.83 -8.70
CA ALA A 16 9.24 -7.33 -9.59
C ALA A 16 10.42 -7.94 -8.84
N LYS A 17 10.69 -7.51 -7.62
CA LYS A 17 11.76 -8.08 -6.77
C LYS A 17 11.41 -9.41 -6.13
N ASN A 18 10.15 -9.86 -6.29
CA ASN A 18 9.66 -11.12 -5.73
C ASN A 18 9.73 -11.15 -4.19
N VAL A 19 9.31 -10.04 -3.55
CA VAL A 19 9.37 -9.89 -2.08
C VAL A 19 7.99 -9.76 -1.43
N ILE A 20 6.91 -10.12 -2.15
CA ILE A 20 5.54 -10.05 -1.60
C ILE A 20 5.45 -10.79 -0.26
N GLY A 21 5.94 -12.01 -0.21
CA GLY A 21 5.88 -12.83 1.00
C GLY A 21 6.66 -12.22 2.18
N LYS A 22 7.81 -11.63 1.90
CA LYS A 22 8.61 -10.97 2.93
C LYS A 22 7.88 -9.76 3.50
N ILE A 23 7.21 -9.00 2.65
CA ILE A 23 6.42 -7.84 3.07
C ILE A 23 5.21 -8.29 3.88
N TYR A 24 4.48 -9.30 3.41
CA TYR A 24 3.33 -9.86 4.14
C TYR A 24 3.74 -10.39 5.52
N SER A 25 4.91 -11.03 5.61
CA SER A 25 5.42 -11.52 6.88
C SER A 25 5.56 -10.37 7.90
N ARG A 26 5.97 -9.21 7.46
CA ARG A 26 6.10 -8.04 8.34
C ARG A 26 4.74 -7.55 8.84
N PHE A 27 3.72 -7.59 7.99
CA PHE A 27 2.37 -7.25 8.43
C PHE A 27 1.90 -8.22 9.50
N GLU A 28 1.97 -9.50 9.22
CA GLU A 28 1.45 -10.54 10.12
C GLU A 28 2.23 -10.63 11.42
N SER A 29 3.55 -10.49 11.37
CA SER A 29 4.40 -10.51 12.57
C SER A 29 4.13 -9.33 13.50
N ASN A 30 3.51 -8.28 12.99
CA ASN A 30 3.21 -7.08 13.78
C ASN A 30 1.72 -6.92 14.09
N GLY A 31 0.95 -8.00 13.96
CA GLY A 31 -0.44 -8.03 14.40
C GLY A 31 -1.43 -7.46 13.39
N LEU A 32 -1.04 -7.28 12.13
CA LEU A 32 -1.95 -6.87 11.08
C LEU A 32 -2.42 -8.09 10.31
N LYS A 33 -3.75 -8.24 10.15
CA LYS A 33 -4.33 -9.32 9.36
C LYS A 33 -4.57 -8.87 7.95
N VAL A 34 -4.25 -9.73 6.99
CA VAL A 34 -4.68 -9.52 5.61
C VAL A 34 -6.11 -10.02 5.48
N VAL A 35 -7.06 -9.12 5.28
CA VAL A 35 -8.49 -9.46 5.22
C VAL A 35 -9.07 -9.37 3.80
N ALA A 36 -8.29 -8.88 2.85
CA ALA A 36 -8.59 -8.93 1.42
C ALA A 36 -7.28 -8.76 0.67
N ALA A 37 -7.14 -9.40 -0.48
CA ALA A 37 -5.92 -9.28 -1.28
C ALA A 37 -6.20 -9.65 -2.73
N LYS A 38 -5.57 -8.94 -3.66
CA LYS A 38 -5.60 -9.32 -5.08
C LYS A 38 -4.40 -8.72 -5.80
N MET A 39 -3.95 -9.41 -6.84
CA MET A 39 -2.96 -8.87 -7.76
C MET A 39 -3.70 -8.25 -8.93
N ALA A 40 -3.23 -7.09 -9.38
CA ALA A 40 -3.84 -6.40 -10.50
C ALA A 40 -2.77 -5.65 -11.29
N TRP A 41 -2.99 -5.51 -12.60
CA TRP A 41 -2.19 -4.61 -13.41
C TRP A 41 -3.10 -3.43 -13.73
N LEU A 42 -2.87 -2.31 -13.08
CA LEU A 42 -3.76 -1.16 -13.18
C LEU A 42 -3.69 -0.54 -14.57
N SER A 43 -4.85 -0.11 -15.08
CA SER A 43 -4.90 0.72 -16.26
C SER A 43 -4.55 2.17 -15.88
N ALA A 44 -4.20 2.98 -16.88
CA ALA A 44 -3.96 4.41 -16.66
C ALA A 44 -5.19 5.10 -16.07
N GLU A 45 -6.38 4.69 -16.51
CA GLU A 45 -7.63 5.22 -15.97
C GLU A 45 -7.82 4.88 -14.51
N GLU A 46 -7.59 3.62 -14.14
CA GLU A 46 -7.72 3.17 -12.75
C GLU A 46 -6.72 3.89 -11.84
N ALA A 47 -5.45 3.95 -12.25
CA ALA A 47 -4.42 4.62 -11.48
C ALA A 47 -4.70 6.12 -11.37
N GLY A 48 -5.17 6.74 -12.45
CA GLY A 48 -5.53 8.15 -12.46
C GLY A 48 -6.67 8.46 -11.50
N LYS A 49 -7.67 7.59 -11.42
CA LYS A 49 -8.79 7.75 -10.49
C LYS A 49 -8.33 7.56 -9.04
N PHE A 50 -7.51 6.57 -8.80
CA PHE A 50 -7.02 6.29 -7.44
C PHE A 50 -6.19 7.46 -6.90
N TYR A 51 -5.35 8.05 -7.74
CA TYR A 51 -4.49 9.17 -7.35
C TYR A 51 -5.08 10.54 -7.74
N ALA A 52 -6.39 10.64 -7.95
CA ALA A 52 -7.05 11.87 -8.41
C ALA A 52 -6.78 13.08 -7.51
N VAL A 53 -6.57 12.88 -6.22
CA VAL A 53 -6.22 13.97 -5.29
C VAL A 53 -4.91 14.65 -5.67
N HIS A 54 -4.04 13.99 -6.45
CA HIS A 54 -2.77 14.52 -6.91
C HIS A 54 -2.81 14.99 -8.37
N LYS A 55 -3.99 15.04 -8.97
CA LYS A 55 -4.18 15.32 -10.40
C LYS A 55 -3.48 16.60 -10.87
N GLU A 56 -3.45 17.63 -10.04
CA GLU A 56 -2.83 18.90 -10.37
C GLU A 56 -1.34 18.98 -10.01
N ARG A 57 -0.77 17.93 -9.45
CA ARG A 57 0.63 17.90 -9.04
C ARG A 57 1.54 17.59 -10.23
N PRO A 58 2.75 18.19 -10.28
CA PRO A 58 3.69 17.91 -11.38
C PRO A 58 4.07 16.44 -11.52
N PHE A 59 4.09 15.69 -10.41
CA PHE A 59 4.49 14.28 -10.40
C PHE A 59 3.36 13.33 -10.81
N PHE A 60 2.13 13.82 -11.06
CA PHE A 60 0.99 12.96 -11.29
C PHE A 60 1.19 12.02 -12.48
N LYS A 61 1.66 12.53 -13.61
CA LYS A 61 1.90 11.70 -14.80
C LYS A 61 2.92 10.60 -14.55
N ASP A 62 4.00 10.94 -13.87
CA ASP A 62 5.05 9.97 -13.55
C ASP A 62 4.55 8.91 -12.58
N LEU A 63 3.72 9.32 -11.61
CA LEU A 63 3.11 8.39 -10.66
C LEU A 63 2.20 7.39 -11.36
N VAL A 64 1.32 7.87 -12.25
CA VAL A 64 0.43 7.01 -13.03
C VAL A 64 1.24 6.06 -13.91
N SER A 65 2.26 6.57 -14.60
CA SER A 65 3.14 5.78 -15.44
C SER A 65 3.85 4.68 -14.64
N PHE A 66 4.36 5.02 -13.47
CA PHE A 66 5.02 4.06 -12.59
C PHE A 66 4.06 2.97 -12.11
N MET A 67 2.88 3.38 -11.62
CA MET A 67 1.90 2.43 -11.05
C MET A 67 1.27 1.50 -12.09
N THR A 68 1.41 1.83 -13.36
CA THR A 68 0.90 1.00 -14.47
C THR A 68 2.01 0.25 -15.20
N SER A 69 3.25 0.33 -14.72
CA SER A 69 4.41 -0.28 -15.37
C SER A 69 4.50 -1.80 -15.16
N GLY A 70 3.73 -2.35 -14.26
CA GLY A 70 3.68 -3.78 -13.98
C GLY A 70 2.61 -4.09 -12.96
N PRO A 71 2.44 -5.39 -12.62
CA PRO A 71 1.44 -5.77 -11.61
C PRO A 71 1.74 -5.18 -10.24
N VAL A 72 0.68 -4.93 -9.49
CA VAL A 72 0.73 -4.51 -8.08
C VAL A 72 0.01 -5.55 -7.24
N MET A 73 0.36 -5.65 -5.97
CA MET A 73 -0.36 -6.50 -5.02
C MET A 73 -1.11 -5.59 -4.05
N ILE A 74 -2.44 -5.73 -4.01
CA ILE A 74 -3.32 -4.84 -3.27
C ILE A 74 -3.93 -5.61 -2.12
N GLN A 75 -3.88 -5.08 -0.90
CA GLN A 75 -4.42 -5.75 0.27
C GLN A 75 -5.05 -4.78 1.25
N VAL A 76 -6.03 -5.29 2.00
CA VAL A 76 -6.60 -4.58 3.14
C VAL A 76 -6.00 -5.22 4.39
N LEU A 77 -5.42 -4.39 5.23
CA LEU A 77 -4.84 -4.80 6.51
C LEU A 77 -5.78 -4.35 7.62
N GLU A 78 -5.99 -5.23 8.61
CA GLU A 78 -6.87 -4.94 9.74
C GLU A 78 -6.17 -5.24 11.05
N GLY A 79 -6.35 -4.37 12.03
CA GLY A 79 -5.80 -4.55 13.37
C GLY A 79 -5.97 -3.29 14.20
N GLU A 80 -5.53 -3.34 15.45
CA GLU A 80 -5.57 -2.18 16.32
C GLU A 80 -4.61 -1.11 15.80
N GLY A 81 -5.14 0.10 15.56
CA GLY A 81 -4.35 1.21 15.06
C GLY A 81 -3.65 0.90 13.73
N ALA A 82 -4.31 0.18 12.83
CA ALA A 82 -3.70 -0.35 11.62
C ALA A 82 -3.06 0.72 10.75
N ILE A 83 -3.66 1.90 10.64
CA ILE A 83 -3.14 2.96 9.79
C ILE A 83 -1.74 3.41 10.27
N ALA A 84 -1.63 3.78 11.54
CA ALA A 84 -0.35 4.21 12.10
C ALA A 84 0.68 3.08 12.11
N LYS A 85 0.23 1.87 12.48
CA LYS A 85 1.12 0.70 12.52
C LYS A 85 1.70 0.38 11.15
N ASN A 86 0.86 0.42 10.12
CA ASN A 86 1.34 0.17 8.76
C ASN A 86 2.34 1.25 8.31
N ARG A 87 2.06 2.51 8.64
CA ARG A 87 2.99 3.59 8.29
C ARG A 87 4.34 3.43 8.97
N ASP A 88 4.35 2.99 10.22
CA ASP A 88 5.60 2.71 10.94
C ASP A 88 6.36 1.56 10.27
N LEU A 89 5.64 0.51 9.85
CA LEU A 89 6.26 -0.63 9.17
C LEU A 89 6.82 -0.25 7.80
N MET A 90 6.14 0.65 7.09
CA MET A 90 6.60 1.12 5.77
C MET A 90 7.88 1.95 5.89
N GLY A 91 7.97 2.80 6.90
CA GLY A 91 9.09 3.72 7.07
C GLY A 91 8.92 5.02 6.29
N ALA A 92 9.93 5.88 6.37
CA ALA A 92 9.91 7.17 5.68
C ALA A 92 9.79 7.01 4.17
N THR A 93 9.13 7.97 3.53
CA THR A 93 8.92 7.97 2.06
C THR A 93 10.23 7.85 1.30
N ASP A 94 11.26 8.55 1.76
CA ASP A 94 12.61 8.41 1.20
C ASP A 94 13.31 7.22 1.87
N PRO A 95 13.66 6.15 1.13
CA PRO A 95 14.28 4.97 1.73
C PRO A 95 15.62 5.27 2.40
N LYS A 96 16.31 6.31 1.97
CA LYS A 96 17.58 6.73 2.61
C LYS A 96 17.38 7.27 4.01
N LYS A 97 16.17 7.75 4.31
CA LYS A 97 15.79 8.30 5.62
C LYS A 97 14.97 7.30 6.44
N ALA A 98 14.59 6.18 5.85
CA ALA A 98 13.79 5.17 6.53
C ALA A 98 14.64 4.41 7.55
N ALA A 99 14.07 4.16 8.73
CA ALA A 99 14.76 3.45 9.78
C ALA A 99 15.07 2.01 9.37
N PRO A 100 16.21 1.43 9.81
CA PRO A 100 16.52 0.04 9.52
C PRO A 100 15.38 -0.89 9.94
N GLY A 101 15.11 -1.90 9.12
CA GLY A 101 14.04 -2.86 9.38
C GLY A 101 12.68 -2.47 8.84
N THR A 102 12.52 -1.25 8.35
CA THR A 102 11.29 -0.85 7.68
C THR A 102 11.26 -1.41 6.26
N ILE A 103 10.06 -1.52 5.70
CA ILE A 103 9.87 -2.06 4.34
C ILE A 103 10.65 -1.21 3.32
N ARG A 104 10.54 0.11 3.42
CA ARG A 104 11.22 0.99 2.47
C ARG A 104 12.74 0.97 2.61
N ALA A 105 13.25 0.88 3.85
CA ALA A 105 14.68 0.75 4.05
C ALA A 105 15.24 -0.50 3.38
N ASP A 106 14.50 -1.60 3.44
CA ASP A 106 14.98 -2.90 2.95
C ASP A 106 14.70 -3.14 1.48
N PHE A 107 13.58 -2.61 0.94
CA PHE A 107 13.12 -3.00 -0.40
C PHE A 107 12.93 -1.85 -1.39
N ALA A 108 12.93 -0.60 -0.94
CA ALA A 108 12.74 0.54 -1.83
C ALA A 108 14.07 1.03 -2.39
N GLU A 109 14.03 1.56 -3.61
CA GLU A 109 15.23 2.06 -4.27
C GLU A 109 15.35 3.58 -4.21
N SER A 110 14.21 4.28 -4.24
CA SER A 110 14.16 5.74 -4.31
C SER A 110 12.82 6.25 -3.79
N ILE A 111 12.65 7.55 -3.72
CA ILE A 111 11.38 8.17 -3.36
C ILE A 111 10.29 7.76 -4.36
N ASP A 112 10.62 7.70 -5.65
CA ASP A 112 9.66 7.36 -6.70
C ASP A 112 9.38 5.86 -6.76
N ALA A 113 10.39 5.02 -6.54
CA ALA A 113 10.27 3.56 -6.49
C ALA A 113 10.39 3.11 -5.03
N ASN A 114 9.38 3.43 -4.21
CA ASN A 114 9.45 3.26 -2.77
C ASN A 114 8.67 2.07 -2.22
N ALA A 115 8.45 1.07 -3.04
CA ALA A 115 7.98 -0.28 -2.70
C ALA A 115 6.52 -0.39 -2.29
N VAL A 116 6.00 0.48 -1.43
CA VAL A 116 4.66 0.29 -0.84
C VAL A 116 3.89 1.61 -0.71
N HIS A 117 2.58 1.47 -0.71
CA HIS A 117 1.62 2.53 -0.40
C HIS A 117 0.79 2.11 0.80
N GLY A 118 0.43 3.04 1.65
CA GLY A 118 -0.51 2.83 2.76
C GLY A 118 -1.38 4.05 2.93
N SER A 119 -2.64 3.83 3.32
CA SER A 119 -3.54 4.95 3.62
C SER A 119 -2.98 5.80 4.75
N ASP A 120 -3.21 7.11 4.71
CA ASP A 120 -2.64 8.04 5.70
C ASP A 120 -3.62 8.49 6.79
N ALA A 121 -4.91 8.20 6.62
CA ALA A 121 -5.94 8.60 7.58
C ALA A 121 -7.16 7.70 7.45
N ALA A 122 -8.04 7.73 8.44
CA ALA A 122 -9.24 6.90 8.44
C ALA A 122 -10.17 7.21 7.24
N GLU A 123 -10.33 8.49 6.91
CA GLU A 123 -11.16 8.89 5.77
C GLU A 123 -10.56 8.40 4.45
N THR A 124 -9.27 8.54 4.29
CA THR A 124 -8.56 8.07 3.10
C THR A 124 -8.63 6.56 2.99
N ALA A 125 -8.45 5.85 4.10
CA ALA A 125 -8.53 4.39 4.13
C ALA A 125 -9.90 3.89 3.66
N ALA A 126 -10.98 4.51 4.14
CA ALA A 126 -12.34 4.11 3.76
C ALA A 126 -12.56 4.23 2.25
N VAL A 127 -12.12 5.33 1.66
CA VAL A 127 -12.25 5.58 0.22
C VAL A 127 -11.37 4.60 -0.58
N GLU A 128 -10.13 4.42 -0.16
CA GLU A 128 -9.17 3.58 -0.89
C GLU A 128 -9.56 2.09 -0.84
N VAL A 129 -10.01 1.61 0.32
CA VAL A 129 -10.48 0.22 0.45
C VAL A 129 -11.67 0.00 -0.48
N ALA A 130 -12.67 0.89 -0.45
CA ALA A 130 -13.87 0.76 -1.28
C ALA A 130 -13.55 0.85 -2.77
N PHE A 131 -12.47 1.54 -3.14
CA PHE A 131 -12.06 1.65 -4.54
C PHE A 131 -11.73 0.28 -5.14
N PHE A 132 -11.06 -0.57 -4.37
CA PHE A 132 -10.57 -1.86 -4.88
C PHE A 132 -11.41 -3.07 -4.42
N PHE A 133 -12.10 -2.98 -3.29
CA PHE A 133 -12.77 -4.14 -2.69
C PHE A 133 -14.20 -3.82 -2.29
N PRO A 134 -15.20 -4.52 -2.91
CA PRO A 134 -16.55 -4.49 -2.36
C PRO A 134 -16.52 -5.05 -0.93
N GLU A 135 -17.44 -4.57 -0.08
CA GLU A 135 -17.50 -4.99 1.32
C GLU A 135 -17.57 -6.52 1.45
N MET A 136 -18.28 -7.19 0.56
CA MET A 136 -18.40 -8.65 0.57
C MET A 136 -17.09 -9.39 0.35
N ASN A 137 -16.06 -8.70 -0.15
CA ASN A 137 -14.75 -9.30 -0.41
C ASN A 137 -13.73 -9.00 0.68
N VAL A 138 -14.17 -8.41 1.80
CA VAL A 138 -13.33 -8.13 2.96
C VAL A 138 -13.79 -9.03 4.11
N TYR A 139 -12.89 -9.86 4.60
CA TYR A 139 -13.22 -10.97 5.51
C TYR A 139 -12.68 -10.71 6.92
N SER A 140 -13.28 -9.73 7.59
CA SER A 140 -12.97 -9.43 8.99
C SER A 140 -13.50 -10.51 9.94
N GLY A 141 -12.94 -10.58 11.12
CA GLY A 141 -13.50 -11.40 12.20
C GLY A 141 -13.24 -12.91 12.11
N ARG A 142 -12.41 -13.35 11.19
CA ARG A 142 -12.03 -14.76 11.08
C ARG A 142 -10.92 -15.15 12.07
#